data_51b68f873e5cb662279a010e1fff1cbf
#
_entry.id   51b68f873e5cb662279a010e1fff1cbf
#
_cell.length_a   1.000
_cell.length_b   1.000
_cell.length_c   1.000
_cell.angle_alpha   90.00
_cell.angle_beta   90.00
_cell.angle_gamma   90.00
#
_symmetry.space_group_name_H-M   'P 1'
#
loop_
_entity.id
_entity.type
_entity.pdbx_description
1 polymer ?
#
loop_
_entity_poly.entity_id
_entity_poly.type
_entity_poly.pdbx_seq_one_letter_code
_entity_poly.pdbx_strand_id
1 'polypeptide(L)'
;DQIVSATVETFLNEWGMTGVEQKPQLAFSWLDPAPLKIGLRPLQAQRVVRLTAIGVLGSRNLQWSVNATIEVQTAAAYSHEIEIDPRLIVTSVSIQEDAANRLLRWTRTGNILHVFLRDKTTGTQTLAVQGTMPSQVPQEMALPTMRFVDANVLDAKLQLYQEPDLE
;
A
#
# COMPACT_ATOMS: atom_id res chain seq x y z
N ASP A 1 -31.58 25.66 3.53
CA ASP A 1 -30.18 25.77 3.04
C ASP A 1 -30.13 25.14 1.66
N GLN A 2 -30.23 25.94 0.60
CA GLN A 2 -30.08 25.42 -0.76
C GLN A 2 -28.67 25.77 -1.24
N ILE A 3 -27.77 24.78 -1.15
CA ILE A 3 -26.52 24.76 -1.91
C ILE A 3 -26.89 24.22 -3.29
N VAL A 4 -26.69 25.01 -4.32
CA VAL A 4 -26.94 24.60 -5.70
C VAL A 4 -25.60 24.35 -6.38
N SER A 5 -25.44 23.17 -6.99
CA SER A 5 -24.28 22.90 -7.83
C SER A 5 -24.34 23.78 -9.06
N ALA A 6 -23.33 24.61 -9.25
CA ALA A 6 -23.17 25.42 -10.45
C ALA A 6 -22.26 24.71 -11.45
N THR A 7 -22.48 24.91 -12.75
CA THR A 7 -21.51 24.44 -13.74
C THR A 7 -20.24 25.27 -13.65
N VAL A 8 -19.08 24.64 -13.84
CA VAL A 8 -17.78 25.34 -13.82
C VAL A 8 -17.74 26.48 -14.84
N GLU A 9 -18.39 26.28 -15.98
CA GLU A 9 -18.47 27.27 -17.03
C GLU A 9 -19.27 28.52 -16.62
N THR A 10 -20.43 28.34 -15.98
CA THR A 10 -21.24 29.44 -15.43
C THR A 10 -20.46 30.20 -14.37
N PHE A 11 -19.79 29.47 -13.45
CA PHE A 11 -18.96 30.08 -12.41
C PHE A 11 -17.83 30.94 -13.00
N LEU A 12 -17.07 30.41 -13.97
CA LEU A 12 -15.97 31.16 -14.59
C LEU A 12 -16.44 32.40 -15.34
N ASN A 13 -17.61 32.34 -16.01
CA ASN A 13 -18.19 33.45 -16.74
C ASN A 13 -18.67 34.57 -15.78
N GLU A 14 -19.33 34.20 -14.70
CA GLU A 14 -19.84 35.16 -13.69
C GLU A 14 -18.73 35.85 -12.91
N TRP A 15 -17.60 35.17 -12.67
CA TRP A 15 -16.48 35.70 -11.92
C TRP A 15 -15.39 36.32 -12.79
N GLY A 16 -15.59 36.37 -14.11
CA GLY A 16 -14.65 37.02 -15.05
C GLY A 16 -13.26 36.35 -15.12
N MET A 17 -13.16 35.09 -14.68
CA MET A 17 -11.91 34.33 -14.66
C MET A 17 -11.61 33.72 -16.04
N THR A 18 -11.27 34.56 -17.01
CA THR A 18 -10.77 34.11 -18.30
C THR A 18 -9.26 33.93 -18.25
N GLY A 19 -8.76 32.75 -18.68
CA GLY A 19 -7.32 32.48 -18.80
C GLY A 19 -6.65 31.84 -17.57
N VAL A 20 -7.42 31.25 -16.67
CA VAL A 20 -6.86 30.54 -15.50
C VAL A 20 -6.26 29.21 -15.95
N GLU A 21 -4.96 28.98 -15.66
CA GLU A 21 -4.26 27.71 -15.99
C GLU A 21 -4.88 26.51 -15.28
N GLN A 22 -5.45 26.70 -14.07
CA GLN A 22 -6.13 25.65 -13.32
C GLN A 22 -7.61 25.95 -13.23
N LYS A 23 -8.41 25.18 -13.97
CA LYS A 23 -9.88 25.28 -13.88
C LYS A 23 -10.38 24.62 -12.60
N PRO A 24 -11.34 25.24 -11.88
CA PRO A 24 -11.98 24.61 -10.75
C PRO A 24 -12.70 23.34 -11.19
N GLN A 25 -12.63 22.26 -10.38
CA GLN A 25 -13.32 21.00 -10.68
C GLN A 25 -14.77 21.01 -10.20
N LEU A 26 -15.09 21.85 -9.21
CA LEU A 26 -16.41 21.95 -8.61
C LEU A 26 -16.70 23.43 -8.33
N ALA A 27 -17.93 23.85 -8.62
CA ALA A 27 -18.44 25.17 -8.32
C ALA A 27 -19.79 25.05 -7.60
N PHE A 28 -19.99 25.86 -6.55
CA PHE A 28 -21.23 25.91 -5.80
C PHE A 28 -21.65 27.37 -5.61
N SER A 29 -22.96 27.62 -5.68
CA SER A 29 -23.55 28.87 -5.25
C SER A 29 -24.43 28.64 -4.01
N TRP A 30 -24.44 29.57 -3.07
CA TRP A 30 -25.31 29.56 -1.91
C TRP A 30 -25.84 30.94 -1.62
N LEU A 31 -27.07 31.02 -1.16
CA LEU A 31 -27.78 32.26 -0.91
C LEU A 31 -27.78 32.69 0.58
N ASP A 32 -27.31 31.79 1.45
CA ASP A 32 -27.30 32.04 2.90
C ASP A 32 -25.98 32.70 3.31
N PRO A 33 -26.00 33.83 4.06
CA PRO A 33 -24.79 34.45 4.62
C PRO A 33 -24.09 33.63 5.70
N ALA A 34 -24.64 32.46 6.08
CA ALA A 34 -24.01 31.59 7.06
C ALA A 34 -22.67 31.02 6.55
N PRO A 35 -21.68 30.83 7.43
CA PRO A 35 -20.38 30.30 7.02
C PRO A 35 -20.50 28.89 6.46
N LEU A 36 -20.07 28.69 5.21
CA LEU A 36 -20.02 27.39 4.56
C LEU A 36 -18.90 26.55 5.20
N LYS A 37 -19.27 25.37 5.71
CA LYS A 37 -18.29 24.38 6.19
C LYS A 37 -18.05 23.34 5.12
N ILE A 38 -16.85 23.32 4.58
CA ILE A 38 -16.43 22.30 3.61
C ILE A 38 -15.61 21.23 4.34
N GLY A 39 -16.13 20.01 4.36
CA GLY A 39 -15.39 18.85 4.87
C GLY A 39 -14.66 18.15 3.73
N LEU A 40 -13.34 18.19 3.73
CA LEU A 40 -12.51 17.44 2.79
C LEU A 40 -12.12 16.12 3.45
N ARG A 41 -12.40 15.01 2.78
CA ARG A 41 -11.89 13.68 3.17
C ARG A 41 -10.93 13.20 2.08
N PRO A 42 -9.70 12.86 2.43
CA PRO A 42 -8.80 12.24 1.47
C PRO A 42 -9.43 10.95 0.92
N LEU A 43 -9.39 10.78 -0.38
CA LEU A 43 -9.77 9.53 -1.00
C LEU A 43 -8.68 8.51 -0.69
N GLN A 44 -9.03 7.45 0.05
CA GLN A 44 -8.08 6.40 0.40
C GLN A 44 -7.88 5.44 -0.76
N ALA A 45 -6.63 5.09 -1.03
CA ALA A 45 -6.31 4.06 -1.98
C ALA A 45 -6.80 2.70 -1.46
N GLN A 46 -7.65 2.04 -2.23
CA GLN A 46 -8.03 0.66 -1.96
C GLN A 46 -6.97 -0.25 -2.58
N ARG A 47 -6.62 -1.30 -1.86
CA ARG A 47 -5.61 -2.27 -2.28
C ARG A 47 -6.21 -3.66 -2.32
N VAL A 48 -5.96 -4.35 -3.41
CA VAL A 48 -6.30 -5.77 -3.57
C VAL A 48 -4.99 -6.52 -3.68
N VAL A 49 -4.80 -7.53 -2.84
CA VAL A 49 -3.52 -8.23 -2.70
C VAL A 49 -3.67 -9.71 -2.95
N ARG A 50 -2.74 -10.28 -3.72
CA ARG A 50 -2.49 -11.73 -3.81
C ARG A 50 -1.05 -11.96 -3.39
N LEU A 51 -0.80 -12.89 -2.49
CA LEU A 51 0.53 -13.12 -1.98
C LEU A 51 0.91 -14.60 -2.02
N THR A 52 2.20 -14.84 -2.20
CA THR A 52 2.81 -16.16 -2.04
C THR A 52 4.00 -16.01 -1.10
N ALA A 53 3.96 -16.76 -0.01
CA ALA A 53 5.06 -16.86 0.94
C ALA A 53 5.83 -18.16 0.72
N ILE A 54 7.14 -18.10 0.80
CA ILE A 54 8.04 -19.25 0.70
C ILE A 54 8.93 -19.24 1.93
N GLY A 55 8.91 -20.33 2.68
CA GLY A 55 9.79 -20.57 3.81
C GLY A 55 10.77 -21.70 3.47
N VAL A 56 12.05 -21.50 3.78
CA VAL A 56 13.09 -22.54 3.71
C VAL A 56 13.65 -22.70 5.11
N LEU A 57 13.36 -23.85 5.72
CA LEU A 57 13.82 -24.18 7.07
C LEU A 57 15.23 -24.76 7.00
N GLY A 58 16.17 -24.04 7.62
CA GLY A 58 17.52 -24.51 7.86
C GLY A 58 17.74 -24.86 9.33
N SER A 59 18.90 -25.38 9.67
CA SER A 59 19.25 -25.86 11.01
C SER A 59 19.25 -24.75 12.08
N ARG A 60 19.46 -23.50 11.70
CA ARG A 60 19.58 -22.35 12.62
C ARG A 60 18.63 -21.19 12.30
N ASN A 61 18.05 -21.16 11.11
CA ASN A 61 17.19 -20.08 10.69
C ASN A 61 16.13 -20.58 9.71
N LEU A 62 15.04 -19.86 9.66
CA LEU A 62 14.05 -19.90 8.59
C LEU A 62 14.33 -18.72 7.66
N GLN A 63 14.63 -19.01 6.39
CA GLN A 63 14.62 -18.01 5.33
C GLN A 63 13.18 -17.82 4.88
N TRP A 64 12.75 -16.57 4.80
CA TRP A 64 11.37 -16.22 4.47
C TRP A 64 11.33 -15.23 3.33
N SER A 65 10.60 -15.55 2.30
CA SER A 65 10.35 -14.63 1.19
C SER A 65 8.86 -14.55 0.89
N VAL A 66 8.39 -13.35 0.61
CA VAL A 66 7.01 -13.09 0.20
C VAL A 66 7.01 -12.30 -1.10
N ASN A 67 6.25 -12.79 -2.06
CA ASN A 67 5.94 -12.08 -3.28
C ASN A 67 4.45 -11.73 -3.26
N ALA A 68 4.13 -10.45 -3.40
CA ALA A 68 2.76 -9.96 -3.39
C ALA A 68 2.48 -9.14 -4.65
N THR A 69 1.39 -9.45 -5.31
CA THR A 69 0.82 -8.59 -6.36
C THR A 69 -0.19 -7.68 -5.70
N ILE A 70 0.02 -6.38 -5.80
CA ILE A 70 -0.81 -5.31 -5.21
C ILE A 70 -1.46 -4.54 -6.33
N GLU A 71 -2.77 -4.58 -6.41
CA GLU A 71 -3.57 -3.74 -7.32
C GLU A 71 -4.09 -2.54 -6.53
N VAL A 72 -3.69 -1.34 -6.93
CA VAL A 72 -4.10 -0.08 -6.30
C VAL A 72 -5.29 0.49 -7.06
N GLN A 73 -6.42 0.66 -6.37
CA GLN A 73 -7.69 1.11 -6.93
C GLN A 73 -8.13 2.42 -6.26
N THR A 74 -9.08 3.11 -6.89
CA THR A 74 -9.82 4.27 -6.38
C THR A 74 -8.99 5.54 -6.28
N ALA A 75 -7.84 5.51 -5.62
CA ALA A 75 -6.91 6.63 -5.47
C ALA A 75 -5.47 6.16 -5.58
N ALA A 76 -4.57 7.07 -5.91
CA ALA A 76 -3.15 6.75 -6.01
C ALA A 76 -2.55 6.46 -4.63
N ALA A 77 -1.66 5.47 -4.57
CA ALA A 77 -0.85 5.17 -3.40
C ALA A 77 0.56 5.77 -3.53
N TYR A 78 1.10 6.23 -2.40
CA TYR A 78 2.49 6.70 -2.26
C TYR A 78 3.31 5.79 -1.35
N SER A 79 2.64 4.90 -0.63
CA SER A 79 3.27 3.95 0.29
C SER A 79 2.38 2.75 0.52
N HIS A 80 3.00 1.67 1.01
CA HIS A 80 2.29 0.52 1.55
C HIS A 80 2.75 0.29 2.99
N GLU A 81 1.81 -0.09 3.84
CA GLU A 81 2.05 -0.48 5.22
C GLU A 81 1.75 -1.96 5.39
N ILE A 82 2.70 -2.68 5.97
CA ILE A 82 2.65 -4.12 6.09
C ILE A 82 3.00 -4.48 7.54
N GLU A 83 2.08 -5.10 8.22
CA GLU A 83 2.35 -5.69 9.52
C GLU A 83 3.10 -7.00 9.32
N ILE A 84 4.25 -7.13 9.96
CA ILE A 84 5.14 -8.28 9.88
C ILE A 84 5.44 -8.85 11.26
N ASP A 85 5.71 -10.15 11.32
CA ASP A 85 6.13 -10.80 12.57
C ASP A 85 7.33 -10.06 13.19
N PRO A 86 7.27 -9.70 14.48
CA PRO A 86 8.36 -8.98 15.15
C PRO A 86 9.68 -9.74 15.14
N ARG A 87 9.67 -11.07 15.07
CA ARG A 87 10.86 -11.94 15.02
C ARG A 87 11.53 -11.97 13.66
N LEU A 88 10.80 -11.57 12.58
CA LEU A 88 11.34 -11.58 11.23
C LEU A 88 12.32 -10.42 11.04
N ILE A 89 13.56 -10.71 10.71
CA ILE A 89 14.58 -9.73 10.36
C ILE A 89 14.50 -9.52 8.85
N VAL A 90 13.94 -8.39 8.42
CA VAL A 90 13.83 -8.04 6.99
C VAL A 90 15.22 -7.70 6.46
N THR A 91 15.63 -8.38 5.40
CA THR A 91 16.92 -8.21 4.74
C THR A 91 16.83 -7.47 3.42
N SER A 92 15.69 -7.60 2.73
CA SER A 92 15.50 -6.99 1.42
C SER A 92 14.03 -6.67 1.18
N VAL A 93 13.79 -5.53 0.53
CA VAL A 93 12.47 -5.13 0.04
C VAL A 93 12.66 -4.58 -1.37
N SER A 94 11.82 -5.00 -2.29
CA SER A 94 11.75 -4.42 -3.64
C SER A 94 10.30 -4.29 -4.08
N ILE A 95 10.00 -3.29 -4.88
CA ILE A 95 8.68 -3.09 -5.48
C ILE A 95 8.84 -2.61 -6.92
N GLN A 96 8.09 -3.23 -7.82
CA GLN A 96 8.14 -2.98 -9.25
C GLN A 96 6.75 -2.75 -9.83
N GLU A 97 6.66 -1.92 -10.83
CA GLU A 97 5.50 -1.72 -11.68
C GLU A 97 6.01 -1.67 -13.13
N ASP A 98 5.48 -2.55 -13.99
CA ASP A 98 5.94 -2.70 -15.38
C ASP A 98 7.47 -2.85 -15.51
N ALA A 99 8.06 -3.70 -14.66
CA ALA A 99 9.51 -3.92 -14.53
C ALA A 99 10.34 -2.70 -14.05
N ALA A 100 9.74 -1.53 -13.84
CA ALA A 100 10.41 -0.37 -13.27
C ALA A 100 10.46 -0.45 -11.74
N ASN A 101 11.64 -0.20 -11.16
CA ASN A 101 11.79 -0.11 -9.72
C ASN A 101 11.08 1.13 -9.17
N ARG A 102 10.07 0.93 -8.35
CA ARG A 102 9.27 1.97 -7.69
C ARG A 102 9.68 2.24 -6.26
N LEU A 103 10.58 1.47 -5.69
CA LEU A 103 11.02 1.67 -4.31
C LEU A 103 11.82 2.98 -4.18
N LEU A 104 11.35 3.90 -3.33
CA LEU A 104 12.13 5.02 -2.86
C LEU A 104 13.00 4.61 -1.67
N ARG A 105 12.36 4.07 -0.64
CA ARG A 105 12.97 3.56 0.59
C ARG A 105 11.97 2.68 1.33
N TRP A 106 12.46 1.93 2.29
CA TRP A 106 11.62 1.27 3.29
C TRP A 106 12.15 1.53 4.69
N THR A 107 11.28 1.47 5.67
CA THR A 107 11.62 1.58 7.09
C THR A 107 10.76 0.63 7.89
N ARG A 108 11.24 0.26 9.06
CA ARG A 108 10.48 -0.56 10.00
C ARG A 108 10.31 0.17 11.32
N THR A 109 9.08 0.23 11.82
CA THR A 109 8.75 0.77 13.13
C THR A 109 7.95 -0.28 13.90
N GLY A 110 8.58 -0.90 14.88
CA GLY A 110 7.97 -2.04 15.57
C GLY A 110 7.69 -3.22 14.64
N ASN A 111 6.42 -3.58 14.49
CA ASN A 111 5.95 -4.63 13.60
C ASN A 111 5.42 -4.11 12.24
N ILE A 112 5.50 -2.81 11.99
CA ILE A 112 5.06 -2.22 10.72
C ILE A 112 6.25 -1.95 9.81
N LEU A 113 6.20 -2.52 8.62
CA LEU A 113 7.09 -2.23 7.49
C LEU A 113 6.42 -1.18 6.61
N HIS A 114 7.05 0.00 6.49
CA HIS A 114 6.62 1.07 5.62
C HIS A 114 7.44 1.03 4.34
N VAL A 115 6.77 0.87 3.20
CA VAL A 115 7.38 0.84 1.87
C VAL A 115 6.97 2.11 1.14
N PHE A 116 7.90 3.03 0.93
CA PHE A 116 7.65 4.31 0.26
C PHE A 116 7.98 4.21 -1.22
N LEU A 117 7.09 4.76 -2.05
CA LEU A 117 7.22 4.74 -3.50
C LEU A 117 7.87 6.02 -4.00
N ARG A 118 8.59 5.95 -5.13
CA ARG A 118 9.21 7.12 -5.77
C ARG A 118 8.16 8.08 -6.29
N ASP A 119 7.08 7.55 -6.85
CA ASP A 119 5.97 8.29 -7.43
C ASP A 119 4.64 7.67 -7.00
N LYS A 120 3.57 8.44 -7.15
CA LYS A 120 2.21 7.93 -6.99
C LYS A 120 1.90 6.85 -8.02
N THR A 121 1.15 5.84 -7.62
CA THR A 121 0.75 4.75 -8.51
C THR A 121 -0.71 4.38 -8.33
N THR A 122 -1.35 3.99 -9.43
CA THR A 122 -2.73 3.49 -9.49
C THR A 122 -2.79 2.15 -10.22
N GLY A 123 -1.65 1.51 -10.43
CA GLY A 123 -1.55 0.27 -11.23
C GLY A 123 -1.33 -0.98 -10.37
N THR A 124 -0.90 -2.01 -11.05
CA THR A 124 -0.52 -3.28 -10.46
C THR A 124 0.98 -3.30 -10.18
N GLN A 125 1.32 -3.60 -8.94
CA GLN A 125 2.68 -3.65 -8.46
C GLN A 125 3.04 -5.05 -7.98
N THR A 126 4.31 -5.41 -8.11
CA THR A 126 4.89 -6.60 -7.51
C THR A 126 5.84 -6.19 -6.40
N LEU A 127 5.49 -6.54 -5.17
CA LEU A 127 6.32 -6.36 -3.99
C LEU A 127 7.00 -7.69 -3.65
N ALA A 128 8.31 -7.65 -3.41
CA ALA A 128 9.03 -8.76 -2.82
C ALA A 128 9.67 -8.32 -1.48
N VAL A 129 9.47 -9.13 -0.45
CA VAL A 129 10.06 -8.95 0.88
C VAL A 129 10.82 -10.21 1.24
N GLN A 130 12.06 -10.08 1.65
CA GLN A 130 12.88 -11.19 2.14
C GLN A 130 13.32 -10.92 3.57
N GLY A 131 13.47 -11.97 4.33
CA GLY A 131 13.92 -11.89 5.70
C GLY A 131 14.35 -13.23 6.25
N THR A 132 14.87 -13.19 7.45
CA THR A 132 15.28 -14.39 8.21
C THR A 132 14.68 -14.34 9.61
N MET A 133 14.41 -15.50 10.16
CA MET A 133 13.98 -15.67 11.55
C MET A 133 14.81 -16.77 12.18
N PRO A 134 15.35 -16.55 13.39
CA PRO A 134 16.04 -17.63 14.12
C PRO A 134 15.12 -18.83 14.33
N SER A 135 15.62 -20.02 14.05
CA SER A 135 14.93 -21.28 14.34
C SER A 135 15.81 -22.13 15.24
N GLN A 136 15.18 -22.90 16.12
CA GLN A 136 15.84 -23.88 16.94
C GLN A 136 15.16 -25.23 16.65
N VAL A 137 15.81 -26.04 15.85
CA VAL A 137 15.35 -27.40 15.57
C VAL A 137 15.93 -28.34 16.66
N PRO A 138 15.16 -29.26 17.28
CA PRO A 138 13.75 -29.58 17.00
C PRO A 138 12.79 -28.84 17.97
N GLN A 139 12.13 -27.80 17.54
CA GLN A 139 11.07 -27.16 18.31
C GLN A 139 9.89 -26.80 17.39
N GLU A 140 8.70 -26.82 17.93
CA GLU A 140 7.54 -26.22 17.28
C GLU A 140 7.80 -24.74 17.05
N MET A 141 7.67 -24.28 15.82
CA MET A 141 7.87 -22.90 15.44
C MET A 141 6.62 -22.35 14.76
N ALA A 142 6.08 -21.26 15.30
CA ALA A 142 5.07 -20.51 14.59
C ALA A 142 5.70 -19.79 13.38
N LEU A 143 5.11 -19.97 12.21
CA LEU A 143 5.55 -19.32 10.98
C LEU A 143 5.32 -17.81 11.06
N PRO A 144 6.19 -17.00 10.43
CA PRO A 144 6.02 -15.55 10.41
C PRO A 144 4.77 -15.16 9.65
N THR A 145 4.04 -14.22 10.22
CA THR A 145 2.84 -13.65 9.59
C THR A 145 3.18 -12.36 8.86
N MET A 146 2.46 -12.09 7.78
CA MET A 146 2.52 -10.83 7.06
C MET A 146 1.08 -10.41 6.69
N ARG A 147 0.71 -9.18 7.02
CA ARG A 147 -0.62 -8.64 6.73
C ARG A 147 -0.49 -7.23 6.16
N PHE A 148 -1.10 -6.99 5.03
CA PHE A 148 -1.20 -5.64 4.46
C PHE A 148 -2.24 -4.83 5.24
N VAL A 149 -1.86 -3.64 5.67
CA VAL A 149 -2.78 -2.69 6.32
C VAL A 149 -3.65 -2.06 5.24
N ASP A 150 -4.94 -1.91 5.52
CA ASP A 150 -5.93 -1.33 4.60
C ASP A 150 -5.97 -1.98 3.21
N ALA A 151 -5.88 -3.32 3.18
CA ALA A 151 -5.94 -4.09 1.95
C ALA A 151 -6.91 -5.27 2.05
N ASN A 152 -7.52 -5.60 0.92
CA ASN A 152 -8.29 -6.82 0.75
C ASN A 152 -7.39 -7.92 0.18
N VAL A 153 -7.12 -8.96 0.97
CA VAL A 153 -6.33 -10.11 0.52
C VAL A 153 -7.26 -11.14 -0.12
N LEU A 154 -7.12 -11.33 -1.43
CA LEU A 154 -7.94 -12.26 -2.20
C LEU A 154 -7.40 -13.69 -2.17
N ASP A 155 -6.07 -13.83 -2.16
CA ASP A 155 -5.41 -15.13 -2.21
C ASP A 155 -4.09 -15.07 -1.43
N ALA A 156 -3.83 -16.13 -0.65
CA ALA A 156 -2.60 -16.29 0.10
C ALA A 156 -2.13 -17.74 0.03
N LYS A 157 -0.93 -17.94 -0.52
CA LYS A 157 -0.30 -19.26 -0.66
C LYS A 157 0.95 -19.33 0.19
N LEU A 158 1.18 -20.50 0.78
CA LEU A 158 2.38 -20.79 1.55
C LEU A 158 3.03 -22.07 1.01
N GLN A 159 4.34 -21.98 0.78
CA GLN A 159 5.19 -23.12 0.43
C GLN A 159 6.29 -23.23 1.47
N LEU A 160 6.48 -24.40 2.03
CA LEU A 160 7.55 -24.69 2.99
C LEU A 160 8.49 -25.74 2.41
N TYR A 161 9.75 -25.44 2.50
CA TYR A 161 10.85 -26.31 2.13
C TYR A 161 11.73 -26.54 3.34
N GLN A 162 12.43 -27.64 3.33
CA GLN A 162 13.42 -28.03 4.35
C GLN A 162 14.75 -28.24 3.65
N GLU A 163 15.83 -27.76 4.26
CA GLU A 163 17.17 -28.08 3.77
C GLU A 163 17.41 -29.60 3.88
N PRO A 164 18.15 -30.22 2.93
CA PRO A 164 18.34 -31.68 2.89
C PRO A 164 18.99 -32.27 4.12
N ASP A 165 19.72 -31.47 4.89
CA ASP A 165 20.48 -31.89 6.07
C ASP A 165 19.63 -31.96 7.36
N LEU A 166 18.32 -31.67 7.25
CA LEU A 166 17.36 -31.76 8.34
C LEU A 166 16.46 -32.99 8.16
N GLU A 167 16.59 -33.97 9.03
CA GLU A 167 15.70 -35.12 9.15
C GLU A 167 14.57 -34.88 10.17
#